data_76702f9d10163756cfc3c5119a520dd4
#
_entry.id   76702f9d10163756cfc3c5119a520dd4
#
_cell.length_a   1.000
_cell.length_b   1.000
_cell.length_c   1.000
_cell.angle_alpha   90.00
_cell.angle_beta   90.00
_cell.angle_gamma   90.00
#
_symmetry.space_group_name_H-M   'P 1'
#
loop_
_entity.id
_entity.type
_entity.pdbx_description
1 polymer ?
#
loop_
_entity_poly.entity_id
_entity_poly.type
_entity_poly.pdbx_seq_one_letter_code
_entity_poly.pdbx_strand_id
1 'polypeptide(L)'
;MRGALFLDRDGVLNVKAPEGAYVADRAGFQLLPGVPEALAALRVALPSLRIVVVTNQRGIARGLLSAVTVDAIHGTMRAQLAAAGGDLDAVLVCPHDLDECDCRKPRPGLLLQALARFPDIDPRTSAMVGDSLSDLEAGHAIGAHLYLVGEPERRARVSRAAHERGLAIDAEADSLPRLLDDGPLLGWLRDGATTLAGSMT
;
A
#
# COMPACT_ATOMS: atom_id res chain seq x y z
N MET A 1 10.98 17.96 -2.06
CA MET A 1 10.01 16.88 -2.41
C MET A 1 10.04 15.85 -1.29
N ARG A 2 9.02 15.01 -1.12
CA ARG A 2 8.92 14.04 -0.03
C ARG A 2 8.65 12.65 -0.62
N GLY A 3 9.10 11.60 0.05
CA GLY A 3 8.68 10.26 -0.29
C GLY A 3 7.27 9.95 0.18
N ALA A 4 6.66 8.94 -0.44
CA ALA A 4 5.41 8.36 0.00
C ALA A 4 5.55 6.85 0.18
N LEU A 5 4.79 6.30 1.12
CA LEU A 5 4.56 4.88 1.26
C LEU A 5 3.15 4.57 0.74
N PHE A 6 3.09 3.97 -0.43
CA PHE A 6 1.86 3.44 -1.00
C PHE A 6 1.66 2.01 -0.51
N LEU A 7 0.48 1.73 0.02
CA LEU A 7 0.15 0.42 0.60
C LEU A 7 -1.10 -0.14 -0.08
N ASP A 8 -1.05 -1.39 -0.52
CA ASP A 8 -2.30 -2.10 -0.73
C ASP A 8 -2.99 -2.34 0.62
N ARG A 9 -4.27 -2.66 0.60
CA ARG A 9 -5.06 -2.91 1.80
C ARG A 9 -5.09 -4.40 2.14
N ASP A 10 -5.69 -5.20 1.27
CA ASP A 10 -6.00 -6.61 1.53
C ASP A 10 -4.76 -7.51 1.36
N GLY A 11 -4.26 -8.07 2.45
CA GLY A 11 -3.03 -8.86 2.48
C GLY A 11 -1.78 -8.06 2.85
N VAL A 12 -1.89 -6.73 2.98
CA VAL A 12 -0.82 -5.83 3.45
C VAL A 12 -1.16 -5.23 4.80
N LEU A 13 -2.34 -4.61 4.92
CA LEU A 13 -2.82 -4.00 6.16
C LEU A 13 -3.77 -4.92 6.93
N ASN A 14 -4.65 -5.62 6.23
CA ASN A 14 -5.65 -6.50 6.84
C ASN A 14 -5.60 -7.91 6.27
N VAL A 15 -6.17 -8.83 7.01
CA VAL A 15 -6.38 -10.22 6.58
C VAL A 15 -7.18 -10.20 5.27
N LYS A 16 -6.62 -10.85 4.26
CA LYS A 16 -7.25 -10.97 2.95
C LYS A 16 -8.40 -11.98 3.01
N ALA A 17 -9.54 -11.63 2.43
CA ALA A 17 -10.61 -12.59 2.25
C ALA A 17 -10.17 -13.75 1.33
N PRO A 18 -10.74 -14.96 1.48
CA PRO A 18 -10.51 -16.07 0.56
C PRO A 18 -10.71 -15.66 -0.90
N GLU A 19 -10.09 -16.41 -1.82
CA GLU A 19 -10.20 -16.14 -3.25
C GLU A 19 -11.67 -16.11 -3.69
N GLY A 20 -12.03 -15.07 -4.44
CA GLY A 20 -13.40 -14.83 -4.88
C GLY A 20 -14.33 -14.16 -3.86
N ALA A 21 -13.92 -14.03 -2.60
CA ALA A 21 -14.64 -13.33 -1.55
C ALA A 21 -14.08 -11.90 -1.31
N TYR A 22 -14.81 -11.15 -0.50
CA TYR A 22 -14.45 -9.79 -0.10
C TYR A 22 -14.60 -9.63 1.42
N VAL A 23 -13.87 -8.69 2.00
CA VAL A 23 -14.19 -8.20 3.36
C VAL A 23 -15.51 -7.43 3.24
N ALA A 24 -16.60 -8.06 3.67
CA ALA A 24 -17.96 -7.63 3.34
C ALA A 24 -18.55 -6.62 4.34
N ASP A 25 -17.98 -6.52 5.53
CA ASP A 25 -18.46 -5.63 6.59
C ASP A 25 -17.34 -5.28 7.59
N ARG A 26 -17.67 -4.44 8.58
CA ARG A 26 -16.73 -4.05 9.64
C ARG A 26 -16.36 -5.20 10.58
N ALA A 27 -17.24 -6.19 10.77
CA ALA A 27 -16.99 -7.31 11.66
C ALA A 27 -15.98 -8.30 11.04
N GLY A 28 -16.01 -8.45 9.72
CA GLY A 28 -15.04 -9.25 8.97
C GLY A 28 -13.70 -8.53 8.70
N PHE A 29 -13.59 -7.23 9.01
CA PHE A 29 -12.34 -6.51 8.85
C PHE A 29 -11.41 -6.75 10.05
N GLN A 30 -10.22 -7.27 9.78
CA GLN A 30 -9.21 -7.54 10.80
C GLN A 30 -7.84 -7.07 10.31
N LEU A 31 -7.21 -6.13 11.01
CA LEU A 31 -5.83 -5.75 10.75
C LEU A 31 -4.88 -6.93 10.96
N LEU A 32 -3.84 -7.02 10.15
CA LEU A 32 -2.77 -7.98 10.36
C LEU A 32 -1.98 -7.65 11.64
N PRO A 33 -1.50 -8.67 12.37
CA PRO A 33 -0.73 -8.47 13.58
C PRO A 33 0.49 -7.55 13.36
N GLY A 34 0.70 -6.62 14.27
CA GLY A 34 1.81 -5.69 14.27
C GLY A 34 1.69 -4.50 13.30
N VAL A 35 0.69 -4.47 12.41
CA VAL A 35 0.50 -3.36 11.45
C VAL A 35 0.21 -2.03 12.15
N PRO A 36 -0.68 -1.95 13.17
CA PRO A 36 -0.91 -0.70 13.87
C PRO A 36 0.36 -0.13 14.51
N GLU A 37 1.12 -0.97 15.21
CA GLU A 37 2.35 -0.60 15.92
C GLU A 37 3.45 -0.17 14.94
N ALA A 38 3.61 -0.90 13.84
CA ALA A 38 4.59 -0.59 12.80
C ALA A 38 4.31 0.77 12.13
N LEU A 39 3.04 1.06 11.79
CA LEU A 39 2.66 2.36 11.21
C LEU A 39 2.78 3.51 12.23
N ALA A 40 2.50 3.25 13.52
CA ALA A 40 2.71 4.23 14.59
C ALA A 40 4.21 4.55 14.74
N ALA A 41 5.07 3.54 14.79
CA ALA A 41 6.52 3.72 14.85
C ALA A 41 7.06 4.45 13.61
N LEU A 42 6.56 4.12 12.41
CA LEU A 42 6.90 4.80 11.17
C LEU A 42 6.51 6.28 11.21
N ARG A 43 5.33 6.60 11.73
CA ARG A 43 4.85 7.99 11.85
C ARG A 43 5.72 8.81 12.80
N VAL A 44 6.21 8.21 13.89
CA VAL A 44 7.16 8.84 14.81
C VAL A 44 8.53 9.05 14.14
N ALA A 45 9.04 8.02 13.45
CA ALA A 45 10.37 8.06 12.81
C ALA A 45 10.41 9.02 11.61
N LEU A 46 9.33 9.09 10.83
CA LEU A 46 9.23 9.84 9.57
C LEU A 46 7.92 10.63 9.51
N PRO A 47 7.75 11.68 10.33
CA PRO A 47 6.48 12.42 10.45
C PRO A 47 6.07 13.14 9.16
N SER A 48 7.00 13.39 8.25
CA SER A 48 6.74 14.04 6.95
C SER A 48 6.41 13.05 5.82
N LEU A 49 6.60 11.73 6.03
CA LEU A 49 6.29 10.71 5.02
C LEU A 49 4.79 10.67 4.76
N ARG A 50 4.38 10.65 3.49
CA ARG A 50 2.99 10.41 3.12
C ARG A 50 2.70 8.91 3.14
N ILE A 51 1.66 8.49 3.85
CA ILE A 51 1.18 7.11 3.89
C ILE A 51 -0.18 7.06 3.22
N VAL A 52 -0.24 6.41 2.04
CA VAL A 52 -1.43 6.38 1.19
C VAL A 52 -1.83 4.95 0.89
N VAL A 53 -3.05 4.58 1.23
CA VAL A 53 -3.62 3.28 0.84
C VAL A 53 -4.20 3.39 -0.55
N VAL A 54 -3.89 2.41 -1.43
CA VAL A 54 -4.38 2.30 -2.80
C VAL A 54 -4.95 0.90 -3.02
N THR A 55 -6.28 0.76 -3.09
CA THR A 55 -6.94 -0.55 -3.05
C THR A 55 -7.94 -0.76 -4.16
N ASN A 56 -7.94 -1.97 -4.74
CA ASN A 56 -8.92 -2.42 -5.73
C ASN A 56 -10.13 -3.06 -5.03
N GLN A 57 -11.30 -2.44 -5.12
CA GLN A 57 -12.54 -2.91 -4.49
C GLN A 57 -13.59 -3.28 -5.55
N ARG A 58 -13.27 -4.26 -6.39
CA ARG A 58 -14.12 -4.77 -7.49
C ARG A 58 -15.50 -5.23 -7.02
N GLY A 59 -15.63 -5.63 -5.75
CA GLY A 59 -16.90 -6.03 -5.16
C GLY A 59 -18.00 -4.98 -5.30
N ILE A 60 -17.62 -3.69 -5.42
CA ILE A 60 -18.56 -2.58 -5.62
C ILE A 60 -19.20 -2.69 -7.02
N ALA A 61 -18.40 -2.77 -8.08
CA ALA A 61 -18.91 -2.92 -9.45
C ALA A 61 -19.77 -4.19 -9.61
N ARG A 62 -19.43 -5.24 -8.90
CA ARG A 62 -20.18 -6.53 -8.93
C ARG A 62 -21.44 -6.52 -8.07
N GLY A 63 -21.78 -5.43 -7.40
CA GLY A 63 -22.93 -5.35 -6.50
C GLY A 63 -22.84 -6.21 -5.23
N LEU A 64 -21.65 -6.74 -4.92
CA LEU A 64 -21.40 -7.56 -3.71
C LEU A 64 -21.09 -6.70 -2.48
N LEU A 65 -20.69 -5.45 -2.70
CA LEU A 65 -20.42 -4.44 -1.68
C LEU A 65 -21.01 -3.11 -2.12
N SER A 66 -21.46 -2.30 -1.16
CA SER A 66 -21.75 -0.89 -1.44
C SER A 66 -20.52 -0.01 -1.16
N ALA A 67 -20.44 1.14 -1.82
CA ALA A 67 -19.42 2.14 -1.49
C ALA A 67 -19.50 2.57 -0.02
N VAL A 68 -20.71 2.72 0.52
CA VAL A 68 -20.95 3.05 1.94
C VAL A 68 -20.37 1.98 2.87
N THR A 69 -20.51 0.71 2.50
CA THR A 69 -19.92 -0.41 3.28
C THR A 69 -18.40 -0.33 3.28
N VAL A 70 -17.80 -0.09 2.12
CA VAL A 70 -16.34 0.05 1.98
C VAL A 70 -15.82 1.25 2.76
N ASP A 71 -16.52 2.38 2.73
CA ASP A 71 -16.18 3.57 3.52
C ASP A 71 -16.27 3.31 5.01
N ALA A 72 -17.28 2.55 5.46
CA ALA A 72 -17.41 2.15 6.85
C ALA A 72 -16.27 1.21 7.33
N ILE A 73 -15.82 0.29 6.46
CA ILE A 73 -14.63 -0.55 6.70
C ILE A 73 -13.37 0.32 6.83
N HIS A 74 -13.19 1.28 5.92
CA HIS A 74 -12.05 2.20 5.97
C HIS A 74 -12.09 3.12 7.20
N GLY A 75 -13.27 3.52 7.65
CA GLY A 75 -13.45 4.23 8.93
C GLY A 75 -12.98 3.39 10.12
N THR A 76 -13.33 2.09 10.15
CA THR A 76 -12.84 1.15 11.17
C THR A 76 -11.34 0.98 11.12
N MET A 77 -10.76 0.80 9.92
CA MET A 77 -9.31 0.71 9.71
C MET A 77 -8.58 1.93 10.28
N ARG A 78 -9.03 3.14 9.91
CA ARG A 78 -8.43 4.39 10.41
C ARG A 78 -8.52 4.52 11.92
N ALA A 79 -9.68 4.18 12.50
CA ALA A 79 -9.87 4.24 13.94
C ALA A 79 -8.94 3.29 14.71
N GLN A 80 -8.76 2.06 14.21
CA GLN A 80 -7.86 1.08 14.82
C GLN A 80 -6.38 1.51 14.70
N LEU A 81 -5.97 2.06 13.56
CA LEU A 81 -4.61 2.58 13.37
C LEU A 81 -4.36 3.79 14.27
N ALA A 82 -5.29 4.73 14.33
CA ALA A 82 -5.19 5.93 15.17
C ALA A 82 -5.12 5.60 16.67
N ALA A 83 -5.83 4.56 17.12
CA ALA A 83 -5.76 4.09 18.51
C ALA A 83 -4.35 3.61 18.90
N ALA A 84 -3.54 3.17 17.95
CA ALA A 84 -2.14 2.80 18.17
C ALA A 84 -1.15 3.98 17.91
N GLY A 85 -1.64 5.14 17.51
CA GLY A 85 -0.82 6.30 17.15
C GLY A 85 -0.39 6.35 15.68
N GLY A 86 -0.91 5.44 14.85
CA GLY A 86 -0.73 5.48 13.39
C GLY A 86 -1.75 6.40 12.71
N ASP A 87 -1.45 6.82 11.49
CA ASP A 87 -2.37 7.60 10.66
C ASP A 87 -2.10 7.38 9.17
N LEU A 88 -3.13 7.61 8.35
CA LEU A 88 -3.09 7.53 6.90
C LEU A 88 -3.45 8.89 6.28
N ASP A 89 -2.60 9.40 5.39
CA ASP A 89 -2.86 10.66 4.68
C ASP A 89 -4.05 10.53 3.72
N ALA A 90 -4.20 9.37 3.06
CA ALA A 90 -5.34 9.08 2.20
C ALA A 90 -5.64 7.58 2.09
N VAL A 91 -6.88 7.26 1.72
CA VAL A 91 -7.29 5.95 1.21
C VAL A 91 -7.96 6.19 -0.15
N LEU A 92 -7.37 5.63 -1.20
CA LEU A 92 -7.86 5.73 -2.57
C LEU A 92 -8.39 4.37 -3.03
N VAL A 93 -9.58 4.37 -3.60
CA VAL A 93 -10.33 3.15 -3.93
C VAL A 93 -10.63 3.10 -5.42
N CYS A 94 -10.36 1.97 -6.05
CA CYS A 94 -10.93 1.67 -7.35
C CYS A 94 -12.19 0.81 -7.18
N PRO A 95 -13.39 1.32 -7.48
CA PRO A 95 -14.65 0.58 -7.35
C PRO A 95 -15.02 -0.22 -8.61
N HIS A 96 -14.26 -0.10 -9.71
CA HIS A 96 -14.62 -0.56 -11.04
C HIS A 96 -14.30 -2.05 -11.26
N ASP A 97 -14.97 -2.65 -12.26
CA ASP A 97 -14.64 -3.99 -12.74
C ASP A 97 -13.38 -3.97 -13.64
N LEU A 98 -13.02 -5.12 -14.17
CA LEU A 98 -11.88 -5.28 -15.08
C LEU A 98 -12.11 -4.45 -16.34
N ASP A 99 -11.05 -3.79 -16.81
CA ASP A 99 -10.98 -3.01 -18.04
C ASP A 99 -11.96 -1.81 -18.18
N GLU A 100 -12.62 -1.42 -17.08
CA GLU A 100 -13.59 -0.31 -17.08
C GLU A 100 -12.97 1.05 -16.72
N CYS A 101 -11.72 1.10 -16.25
CA CYS A 101 -11.10 2.34 -15.78
C CYS A 101 -9.58 2.30 -15.85
N ASP A 102 -8.93 3.48 -15.69
CA ASP A 102 -7.49 3.60 -15.57
C ASP A 102 -6.97 3.60 -14.13
N CYS A 103 -7.89 3.60 -13.14
CA CYS A 103 -7.50 3.63 -11.74
C CYS A 103 -7.18 2.25 -11.14
N ARG A 104 -7.73 1.16 -11.71
CA ARG A 104 -7.53 -0.19 -11.19
C ARG A 104 -6.11 -0.69 -11.43
N LYS A 105 -5.38 -1.04 -10.34
CA LYS A 105 -4.10 -1.75 -10.46
C LYS A 105 -4.27 -3.04 -11.29
N PRO A 106 -3.42 -3.33 -12.28
CA PRO A 106 -2.05 -2.83 -12.47
C PRO A 106 -1.91 -1.44 -13.12
N ARG A 107 -2.99 -0.79 -13.58
CA ARG A 107 -2.90 0.59 -14.07
C ARG A 107 -2.58 1.54 -12.93
N PRO A 108 -1.75 2.59 -13.16
CA PRO A 108 -1.24 3.44 -12.08
C PRO A 108 -2.20 4.52 -11.61
N GLY A 109 -3.45 4.56 -12.08
CA GLY A 109 -4.34 5.70 -11.90
C GLY A 109 -4.62 6.08 -10.45
N LEU A 110 -4.69 5.13 -9.49
CA LEU A 110 -4.80 5.48 -8.06
C LEU A 110 -3.53 6.17 -7.55
N LEU A 111 -2.36 5.71 -7.99
CA LEU A 111 -1.08 6.33 -7.61
C LEU A 111 -0.96 7.73 -8.21
N LEU A 112 -1.35 7.91 -9.48
CA LEU A 112 -1.41 9.23 -10.12
C LEU A 112 -2.39 10.17 -9.43
N GLN A 113 -3.54 9.68 -8.95
CA GLN A 113 -4.46 10.47 -8.11
C GLN A 113 -3.81 10.91 -6.80
N ALA A 114 -3.01 10.03 -6.17
CA ALA A 114 -2.25 10.40 -4.97
C ALA A 114 -1.23 11.50 -5.27
N LEU A 115 -0.48 11.39 -6.36
CA LEU A 115 0.48 12.41 -6.79
C LEU A 115 -0.18 13.76 -7.10
N ALA A 116 -1.35 13.74 -7.75
CA ALA A 116 -2.12 14.95 -8.00
C ALA A 116 -2.65 15.59 -6.70
N ARG A 117 -3.05 14.78 -5.72
CA ARG A 117 -3.53 15.24 -4.41
C ARG A 117 -2.42 15.77 -3.52
N PHE A 118 -1.23 15.23 -3.62
CA PHE A 118 -0.04 15.56 -2.85
C PHE A 118 1.12 15.88 -3.79
N PRO A 119 1.16 17.08 -4.39
CA PRO A 119 2.16 17.44 -5.40
C PRO A 119 3.59 17.57 -4.85
N ASP A 120 3.75 17.47 -3.53
CA ASP A 120 5.04 17.39 -2.83
C ASP A 120 5.68 15.99 -2.85
N ILE A 121 4.96 14.96 -3.33
CA ILE A 121 5.50 13.59 -3.47
C ILE A 121 6.42 13.49 -4.70
N ASP A 122 7.60 12.91 -4.49
CA ASP A 122 8.47 12.41 -5.59
C ASP A 122 8.30 10.88 -5.68
N PRO A 123 7.80 10.34 -6.80
CA PRO A 123 7.66 8.89 -6.97
C PRO A 123 8.97 8.13 -6.81
N ARG A 124 10.10 8.72 -7.23
CA ARG A 124 11.44 8.08 -7.19
C ARG A 124 11.98 7.90 -5.76
N THR A 125 11.42 8.63 -4.80
CA THR A 125 11.71 8.48 -3.37
C THR A 125 10.50 7.90 -2.62
N SER A 126 9.63 7.22 -3.34
CA SER A 126 8.43 6.58 -2.83
C SER A 126 8.49 5.07 -2.98
N ALA A 127 7.76 4.35 -2.15
CA ALA A 127 7.69 2.90 -2.15
C ALA A 127 6.24 2.43 -2.35
N MET A 128 6.07 1.36 -3.13
CA MET A 128 4.82 0.59 -3.21
C MET A 128 5.00 -0.75 -2.51
N VAL A 129 4.19 -1.03 -1.51
CA VAL A 129 4.11 -2.32 -0.82
C VAL A 129 2.81 -3.01 -1.20
N GLY A 130 2.90 -4.19 -1.77
CA GLY A 130 1.76 -4.99 -2.20
C GLY A 130 1.92 -6.47 -1.94
N ASP A 131 0.84 -7.25 -2.11
CA ASP A 131 0.82 -8.71 -2.02
C ASP A 131 0.61 -9.38 -3.39
N SER A 132 0.55 -8.58 -4.45
CA SER A 132 0.20 -9.04 -5.80
C SER A 132 1.03 -8.38 -6.89
N LEU A 133 1.10 -9.06 -8.04
CA LEU A 133 1.80 -8.53 -9.21
C LEU A 133 1.23 -7.18 -9.68
N SER A 134 -0.10 -7.01 -9.58
CA SER A 134 -0.74 -5.76 -9.99
C SER A 134 -0.32 -4.54 -9.15
N ASP A 135 0.09 -4.76 -7.91
CA ASP A 135 0.64 -3.71 -7.05
C ASP A 135 2.02 -3.28 -7.53
N LEU A 136 2.87 -4.26 -7.82
CA LEU A 136 4.23 -4.04 -8.30
C LEU A 136 4.23 -3.34 -9.66
N GLU A 137 3.37 -3.78 -10.59
CA GLU A 137 3.23 -3.15 -11.91
C GLU A 137 2.76 -1.70 -11.80
N ALA A 138 1.77 -1.42 -10.93
CA ALA A 138 1.31 -0.06 -10.71
C ALA A 138 2.39 0.84 -10.10
N GLY A 139 3.14 0.33 -9.10
CA GLY A 139 4.28 1.04 -8.50
C GLY A 139 5.39 1.32 -9.50
N HIS A 140 5.77 0.31 -10.29
CA HIS A 140 6.77 0.44 -11.35
C HIS A 140 6.40 1.52 -12.38
N ALA A 141 5.13 1.57 -12.77
CA ALA A 141 4.64 2.52 -13.77
C ALA A 141 4.82 4.00 -13.37
N ILE A 142 4.97 4.30 -12.08
CA ILE A 142 5.28 5.65 -11.58
C ILE A 142 6.75 5.82 -11.17
N GLY A 143 7.58 4.77 -11.28
CA GLY A 143 8.98 4.78 -10.87
C GLY A 143 9.20 4.66 -9.36
N ALA A 144 8.25 4.13 -8.61
CA ALA A 144 8.39 3.84 -7.18
C ALA A 144 9.22 2.57 -6.94
N HIS A 145 9.85 2.48 -5.78
CA HIS A 145 10.48 1.27 -5.26
C HIS A 145 9.45 0.21 -4.92
N LEU A 146 9.76 -1.07 -5.15
CA LEU A 146 8.81 -2.16 -5.09
C LEU A 146 9.13 -3.11 -3.94
N TYR A 147 8.14 -3.32 -3.07
CA TYR A 147 8.24 -4.23 -1.93
C TYR A 147 7.09 -5.22 -1.95
N LEU A 148 7.41 -6.50 -1.77
CA LEU A 148 6.44 -7.58 -1.81
C LEU A 148 6.27 -8.21 -0.43
N VAL A 149 5.02 -8.33 0.01
CA VAL A 149 4.70 -9.04 1.26
C VAL A 149 3.72 -10.17 1.03
N GLY A 150 3.66 -11.11 1.96
CA GLY A 150 2.68 -12.19 1.97
C GLY A 150 3.27 -13.55 2.33
N GLU A 151 2.39 -14.55 2.38
CA GLU A 151 2.76 -15.94 2.65
C GLU A 151 3.82 -16.44 1.66
N PRO A 152 4.80 -17.26 2.10
CA PRO A 152 5.98 -17.65 1.32
C PRO A 152 5.66 -18.21 -0.06
N GLU A 153 4.67 -19.10 -0.15
CA GLU A 153 4.31 -19.73 -1.43
C GLU A 153 3.68 -18.76 -2.42
N ARG A 154 2.80 -17.88 -1.92
CA ARG A 154 2.19 -16.82 -2.72
C ARG A 154 3.24 -15.81 -3.18
N ARG A 155 4.09 -15.35 -2.26
CA ARG A 155 5.18 -14.43 -2.53
C ARG A 155 6.12 -14.96 -3.60
N ALA A 156 6.55 -16.26 -3.50
CA ALA A 156 7.42 -16.87 -4.49
C ALA A 156 6.78 -16.90 -5.91
N ARG A 157 5.45 -17.11 -6.02
CA ARG A 157 4.75 -17.04 -7.31
C ARG A 157 4.73 -15.64 -7.89
N VAL A 158 4.44 -14.63 -7.04
CA VAL A 158 4.39 -13.22 -7.46
C VAL A 158 5.78 -12.73 -7.85
N SER A 159 6.80 -13.06 -7.06
CA SER A 159 8.20 -12.72 -7.33
C SER A 159 8.68 -13.27 -8.67
N ARG A 160 8.38 -14.52 -8.97
CA ARG A 160 8.69 -15.14 -10.27
C ARG A 160 8.01 -14.40 -11.43
N ALA A 161 6.70 -14.13 -11.30
CA ALA A 161 5.95 -13.43 -12.33
C ALA A 161 6.44 -11.97 -12.52
N ALA A 162 6.88 -11.31 -11.45
CA ALA A 162 7.49 -9.99 -11.51
C ALA A 162 8.82 -10.03 -12.28
N HIS A 163 9.68 -11.01 -11.96
CA HIS A 163 10.96 -11.21 -12.67
C HIS A 163 10.76 -11.46 -14.17
N GLU A 164 9.80 -12.30 -14.54
CA GLU A 164 9.43 -12.58 -15.95
C GLU A 164 9.00 -11.31 -16.70
N ARG A 165 8.53 -10.29 -15.99
CA ARG A 165 8.13 -8.97 -16.54
C ARG A 165 9.21 -7.89 -16.40
N GLY A 166 10.40 -8.26 -15.94
CA GLY A 166 11.52 -7.33 -15.75
C GLY A 166 11.32 -6.35 -14.59
N LEU A 167 10.45 -6.66 -13.64
CA LEU A 167 10.26 -5.83 -12.44
C LEU A 167 11.32 -6.21 -11.40
N ALA A 168 12.06 -5.22 -10.94
CA ALA A 168 13.00 -5.38 -9.82
C ALA A 168 12.25 -5.16 -8.49
N ILE A 169 12.24 -6.18 -7.62
CA ILE A 169 11.71 -6.07 -6.27
C ILE A 169 12.86 -5.71 -5.34
N ASP A 170 12.76 -4.58 -4.64
CA ASP A 170 13.81 -4.09 -3.75
C ASP A 170 13.95 -4.95 -2.50
N ALA A 171 12.83 -5.44 -1.94
CA ALA A 171 12.84 -6.45 -0.87
C ALA A 171 11.49 -7.18 -0.74
N GLU A 172 11.57 -8.34 -0.07
CA GLU A 172 10.43 -9.20 0.23
C GLU A 172 10.40 -9.57 1.72
N ALA A 173 9.19 -9.70 2.29
CA ALA A 173 8.99 -10.16 3.66
C ALA A 173 7.64 -10.87 3.84
N ASP A 174 7.44 -11.51 4.99
CA ASP A 174 6.17 -12.18 5.30
C ASP A 174 5.06 -11.18 5.60
N SER A 175 5.40 -9.95 6.02
CA SER A 175 4.43 -8.91 6.36
C SER A 175 5.03 -7.50 6.31
N LEU A 176 4.16 -6.48 6.30
CA LEU A 176 4.57 -5.08 6.38
C LEU A 176 5.42 -4.76 7.63
N PRO A 177 5.07 -5.21 8.86
CA PRO A 177 5.92 -5.00 10.03
C PRO A 177 7.35 -5.51 9.81
N ARG A 178 7.53 -6.67 9.19
CA ARG A 178 8.88 -7.21 8.90
C ARG A 178 9.70 -6.39 7.91
N LEU A 179 9.05 -5.64 7.02
CA LEU A 179 9.74 -4.69 6.14
C LEU A 179 10.16 -3.42 6.89
N LEU A 180 9.41 -3.04 7.93
CA LEU A 180 9.59 -1.80 8.69
C LEU A 180 10.44 -1.99 9.96
N ASP A 181 10.36 -3.14 10.64
CA ASP A 181 11.11 -3.45 11.87
C ASP A 181 12.58 -3.75 11.51
N ASP A 182 13.44 -2.74 11.53
CA ASP A 182 14.87 -2.81 11.14
C ASP A 182 15.09 -3.40 9.72
N GLY A 183 14.03 -3.42 8.93
CA GLY A 183 14.02 -3.98 7.59
C GLY A 183 14.50 -2.99 6.52
N PRO A 184 14.73 -3.50 5.30
CA PRO A 184 15.27 -2.73 4.19
C PRO A 184 14.41 -1.52 3.78
N LEU A 185 13.10 -1.59 3.99
CA LEU A 185 12.19 -0.48 3.67
C LEU A 185 12.40 0.71 4.61
N LEU A 186 12.52 0.48 5.92
CA LEU A 186 12.73 1.58 6.87
C LEU A 186 14.09 2.25 6.67
N GLY A 187 15.15 1.45 6.43
CA GLY A 187 16.48 1.98 6.10
C GLY A 187 16.43 2.88 4.87
N TRP A 188 15.85 2.38 3.79
CA TRP A 188 15.71 3.13 2.55
C TRP A 188 14.87 4.42 2.69
N LEU A 189 13.75 4.38 3.41
CA LEU A 189 12.90 5.56 3.67
C LEU A 189 13.65 6.63 4.49
N ARG A 190 14.51 6.23 5.44
CA ARG A 190 15.36 7.15 6.21
C ARG A 190 16.44 7.82 5.34
N ASP A 191 17.11 7.04 4.50
CA ASP A 191 18.17 7.53 3.62
C ASP A 191 17.62 8.52 2.56
N GLY A 192 16.47 8.20 1.98
CA GLY A 192 15.74 9.09 1.06
C GLY A 192 15.32 10.40 1.71
N ALA A 193 14.90 10.38 2.98
CA ALA A 193 14.55 11.59 3.73
C ALA A 193 15.79 12.47 4.02
N THR A 194 16.95 11.87 4.25
CA THR A 194 18.21 12.58 4.55
C THR A 194 18.82 13.24 3.32
N THR A 195 18.78 12.58 2.17
CA THR A 195 19.33 13.09 0.90
C THR A 195 18.61 14.37 0.45
N LEU A 196 17.31 14.49 0.71
CA LEU A 196 16.51 15.67 0.36
C LEU A 196 16.79 16.89 1.28
N ALA A 197 17.19 16.66 2.53
CA ALA A 197 17.54 17.74 3.47
C ALA A 197 18.90 18.38 3.14
N GLY A 198 19.84 17.63 2.54
CA GLY A 198 21.18 18.11 2.18
C GLY A 198 21.25 18.89 0.87
N SER A 199 20.20 18.92 0.06
CA SER A 199 20.18 19.66 -1.24
C SER A 199 19.57 21.07 -1.15
N MET A 200 19.21 21.53 0.04
CA MET A 200 18.60 22.84 0.29
C MET A 200 19.54 23.84 1.01
N THR A 201 20.86 23.54 1.04
CA THR A 201 21.87 24.47 1.59
C THR A 201 22.74 25.08 0.51
#